data_ae7b3e154680372fec5f1bf68305f25d
#
_entry.id   ae7b3e154680372fec5f1bf68305f25d
#
_cell.length_a   1.000
_cell.length_b   1.000
_cell.length_c   1.000
_cell.angle_alpha   90.00
_cell.angle_beta   90.00
_cell.angle_gamma   90.00
#
_symmetry.space_group_name_H-M   'P 1'
#
loop_
_entity.id
_entity.type
_entity.pdbx_description
1 polymer ?
#
loop_
_entity_poly.entity_id
_entity_poly.type
_entity_poly.pdbx_seq_one_letter_code
_entity_poly.pdbx_strand_id
1 'polypeptide(L)' 'MKKNMHVYYDEEGDFLEIRLGKPVIGYLKDIGKDTFERIDEKTGKINGFLIFNFKKRSEKLKPIDVALPVELKVIA' A
#
# COMPACT_ATOMS: atom_id res chain seq x y z
N MET A 1 -0.67 21.09 -3.13
CA MET A 1 -1.12 20.04 -4.04
C MET A 1 -1.74 18.90 -3.27
N LYS A 2 -2.93 18.51 -3.66
CA LYS A 2 -3.58 17.37 -3.03
C LYS A 2 -3.07 16.08 -3.66
N LYS A 3 -2.56 15.17 -2.82
CA LYS A 3 -2.25 13.82 -3.26
C LYS A 3 -3.42 12.92 -2.94
N ASN A 4 -3.92 12.23 -3.94
CA ASN A 4 -4.98 11.27 -3.74
C ASN A 4 -4.40 9.94 -3.31
N MET A 5 -5.04 9.31 -2.34
CA MET A 5 -4.73 7.95 -1.97
C MET A 5 -5.73 7.03 -2.66
N HIS A 6 -5.22 6.14 -3.48
CA HIS A 6 -6.03 5.15 -4.19
C HIS A 6 -5.96 3.84 -3.42
N VAL A 7 -7.13 3.27 -3.10
CA VAL A 7 -7.21 2.00 -2.39
C VAL A 7 -8.01 1.03 -3.24
N TYR A 8 -7.44 -0.12 -3.51
CA TYR A 8 -8.08 -1.16 -4.32
C TYR A 8 -7.86 -2.52 -3.68
N TYR A 9 -8.94 -3.26 -3.53
CA TYR A 9 -8.87 -4.63 -3.03
C TYR A 9 -9.25 -5.59 -4.14
N ASP A 10 -8.37 -6.57 -4.41
CA ASP A 10 -8.63 -7.63 -5.37
C ASP A 10 -9.05 -8.88 -4.62
N GLU A 11 -10.31 -9.29 -4.80
CA GLU A 11 -10.87 -10.40 -4.08
C GLU A 11 -10.30 -11.75 -4.53
N GLU A 12 -10.02 -11.90 -5.83
CA GLU A 12 -9.47 -13.15 -6.35
C GLU A 12 -8.05 -13.41 -5.86
N GLY A 13 -7.21 -12.39 -5.90
CA GLY A 13 -5.84 -12.49 -5.44
C GLY A 13 -5.68 -12.29 -3.95
N ASP A 14 -6.73 -11.83 -3.27
CA ASP A 14 -6.69 -11.48 -1.85
C ASP A 14 -5.55 -10.53 -1.53
N PHE A 15 -5.48 -9.43 -2.28
CA PHE A 15 -4.49 -8.40 -2.00
C PHE A 15 -5.11 -7.01 -1.97
N LEU A 16 -4.54 -6.18 -1.12
CA LEU A 16 -4.91 -4.78 -0.99
C LEU A 16 -3.81 -3.92 -1.60
N GLU A 17 -4.18 -3.02 -2.50
CA GLU A 17 -3.24 -2.06 -3.08
C GLU A 17 -3.56 -0.67 -2.56
N ILE A 18 -2.53 0.02 -2.08
CA ILE A 18 -2.62 1.42 -1.69
C ILE A 18 -1.62 2.17 -2.55
N ARG A 19 -2.09 3.16 -3.28
CA ARG A 19 -1.25 3.97 -4.16
C ARG A 19 -1.39 5.44 -3.81
N LEU A 20 -0.27 6.12 -3.72
CA LEU A 20 -0.21 7.54 -3.43
C LEU A 20 0.02 8.32 -4.72
N GLY A 21 -0.91 9.21 -5.05
CA GLY A 21 -0.81 10.03 -6.25
C GLY A 21 -1.01 9.26 -7.55
N LYS A 22 -0.36 9.72 -8.61
CA LYS A 22 -0.49 9.12 -9.93
C LYS A 22 0.36 7.85 -10.06
N PRO A 23 -0.05 6.91 -10.94
CA PRO A 23 0.79 5.76 -11.22
C PRO A 23 2.15 6.20 -11.74
N VAL A 24 3.21 5.54 -11.28
CA VAL A 24 4.57 5.80 -11.72
C VAL A 24 5.22 4.50 -12.14
N ILE A 25 6.26 4.61 -12.96
CA ILE A 25 7.08 3.46 -13.30
C ILE A 25 7.98 3.16 -12.11
N GLY A 26 7.96 1.92 -11.65
CA GLY A 26 8.72 1.55 -10.48
C GLY A 26 8.81 0.05 -10.30
N TYR A 27 9.20 -0.35 -9.12
CA TYR A 27 9.36 -1.76 -8.78
C TYR A 27 8.79 -2.04 -7.39
N LEU A 28 8.59 -3.31 -7.09
CA LEU A 28 8.09 -3.74 -5.80
C LEU A 28 9.25 -4.21 -4.94
N LYS A 29 9.27 -3.77 -3.70
CA LYS A 29 10.27 -4.17 -2.72
C LYS A 29 9.59 -4.97 -1.63
N ASP A 30 10.02 -6.21 -1.42
CA ASP A 30 9.49 -7.07 -0.37
C ASP A 30 9.98 -6.57 1.00
N ILE A 31 9.05 -6.24 1.88
CA ILE A 31 9.37 -5.79 3.24
C ILE A 31 8.94 -6.81 4.29
N GLY A 32 8.57 -8.02 3.86
CA GLY A 32 8.17 -9.10 4.73
C GLY A 32 6.68 -9.11 5.06
N LYS A 33 6.22 -10.18 5.66
CA LYS A 33 4.82 -10.34 6.09
C LYS A 33 3.81 -10.11 4.96
N ASP A 34 4.13 -10.61 3.76
CA ASP A 34 3.27 -10.48 2.58
C ASP A 34 3.02 -9.03 2.17
N THR A 35 3.91 -8.13 2.52
CA THR A 35 3.78 -6.70 2.23
C THR A 35 4.92 -6.25 1.32
N PHE A 36 4.55 -5.46 0.31
CA PHE A 36 5.50 -4.92 -0.66
C PHE A 36 5.35 -3.42 -0.73
N GLU A 37 6.47 -2.71 -0.79
CA GLU A 37 6.48 -1.29 -1.09
C GLU A 37 6.63 -1.10 -2.59
N ARG A 38 5.86 -0.16 -3.14
CA ARG A 38 6.03 0.24 -4.54
C ARG A 38 6.96 1.45 -4.56
N ILE A 39 8.10 1.30 -5.22
CA ILE A 39 9.13 2.33 -5.24
C ILE A 39 9.14 3.02 -6.60
N ASP A 40 9.09 4.35 -6.59
CA ASP A 40 9.23 5.15 -7.81
C ASP A 40 10.67 5.04 -8.31
N GLU A 41 10.84 4.55 -9.54
CA GLU A 41 12.16 4.35 -10.14
C GLU A 41 12.95 5.66 -10.28
N LYS A 42 12.26 6.76 -10.53
CA LYS A 42 12.92 8.05 -10.76
C LYS A 42 13.36 8.73 -9.47
N THR A 43 12.56 8.65 -8.42
CA THR A 43 12.83 9.39 -7.19
C THR A 43 13.33 8.51 -6.06
N GLY A 44 13.14 7.20 -6.15
CA GLY A 44 13.46 6.28 -5.07
C GLY A 44 12.48 6.35 -3.90
N LYS A 45 11.40 7.10 -4.05
CA LYS A 45 10.43 7.27 -2.98
C LYS A 45 9.34 6.20 -3.05
N ILE A 46 8.79 5.88 -1.89
CA ILE A 46 7.66 4.96 -1.79
C ILE A 46 6.41 5.68 -2.29
N ASN A 47 5.70 5.07 -3.25
CA ASN A 47 4.44 5.63 -3.71
C ASN A 47 3.26 4.69 -3.54
N GLY A 48 3.44 3.60 -2.82
CA GLY A 48 2.33 2.71 -2.55
C GLY A 48 2.76 1.44 -1.83
N PHE A 49 1.77 0.60 -1.57
CA PHE A 49 1.95 -0.67 -0.88
C PHE A 49 1.06 -1.72 -1.50
N LEU A 50 1.52 -2.97 -1.46
CA LEU A 50 0.71 -4.13 -1.78
C LEU A 50 0.75 -5.07 -0.57
N ILE A 51 -0.42 -5.49 -0.11
CA ILE A 51 -0.53 -6.40 1.02
C ILE A 51 -1.27 -7.64 0.57
N PHE A 52 -0.57 -8.77 0.49
CA PHE A 52 -1.16 -10.04 0.08
C PHE A 52 -1.74 -10.79 1.28
N ASN A 53 -2.66 -11.70 1.00
CA ASN A 53 -3.37 -12.47 2.02
C ASN A 53 -4.07 -11.56 3.03
N PHE A 54 -4.60 -10.45 2.52
CA PHE A 54 -5.17 -9.41 3.36
C PHE A 54 -6.39 -9.90 4.14
N LYS A 55 -7.32 -10.56 3.47
CA LYS A 55 -8.52 -11.06 4.12
C LYS A 55 -8.21 -12.11 5.18
N LYS A 56 -7.27 -13.01 4.88
CA LYS A 56 -6.85 -14.03 5.83
C LYS A 56 -6.29 -13.42 7.11
N ARG A 57 -5.54 -12.33 6.99
CA ARG A 57 -5.00 -11.62 8.14
C ARG A 57 -6.10 -10.94 8.95
N SER A 58 -7.04 -10.32 8.25
CA SER A 58 -8.18 -9.66 8.89
C SER A 58 -9.03 -10.65 9.68
N GLU A 59 -9.23 -11.84 9.13
CA GLU A 59 -9.99 -12.89 9.83
C GLU A 59 -9.32 -13.33 11.12
N LYS A 60 -8.00 -13.22 11.21
CA LYS A 60 -7.25 -13.54 12.41
C LYS A 60 -7.16 -12.34 13.37
N LEU A 61 -7.80 -11.23 13.03
CA LEU A 61 -7.85 -10.02 13.83
C LEU A 61 -6.46 -9.47 14.19
N LYS A 62 -5.47 -9.69 13.33
CA LYS A 62 -4.14 -9.16 13.53
C LYS A 62 -3.99 -7.84 12.79
N PRO A 63 -3.60 -6.77 13.49
CA PRO A 63 -3.38 -5.50 12.81
C PRO A 63 -2.18 -5.57 11.89
N ILE A 64 -2.21 -4.76 10.84
CA ILE A 64 -1.10 -4.61 9.92
C ILE A 64 -0.62 -3.18 10.03
N ASP A 65 0.62 -3.02 10.48
CA ASP A 65 1.22 -1.71 10.61
C ASP A 65 2.14 -1.45 9.41
N VAL A 66 1.85 -0.39 8.70
CA VAL A 66 2.65 0.02 7.54
C VAL A 66 3.00 1.49 7.71
N ALA A 67 4.30 1.79 7.64
CA ALA A 67 4.75 3.17 7.72
C ALA A 67 4.41 3.87 6.40
N LEU A 68 3.53 4.86 6.45
CA LEU A 68 3.16 5.64 5.28
C LEU A 68 4.08 6.86 5.17
N PRO A 69 4.50 7.20 3.94
CA PRO A 69 5.36 8.36 3.72
C PRO A 69 4.61 9.69 3.80
N VAL A 70 3.34 9.66 4.17
CA VAL A 70 2.50 10.86 4.26
C VAL A 70 1.67 10.80 5.54
N GLU A 71 1.36 11.96 6.05
CA GLU A 71 0.47 12.07 7.19
C GLU A 71 -0.97 11.97 6.72
N LEU A 72 -1.74 11.09 7.37
CA LEU A 72 -3.15 10.94 7.08
C LEU A 72 -3.94 11.74 8.12
N LYS A 73 -4.76 12.66 7.64
CA LYS A 73 -5.66 13.42 8.50
C LYS A 73 -7.07 12.92 8.31
N VAL A 74 -7.71 12.56 9.41
CA VAL A 74 -9.12 12.19 9.39
C VAL A 74 -9.92 13.48 9.57
N ILE A 75 -10.73 13.78 8.56
CA ILE A 75 -11.64 14.93 8.62
C ILE A 75 -13.02 14.39 8.95
N ALA A 76 -13.44 14.69 10.14
CA ALA A 76 -14.76 14.25 10.60
C ALA A 76 -15.84 15.20 10.09
#